data_6eda51db1fd2357d883301d1e687eae9
#
_entry.id   6eda51db1fd2357d883301d1e687eae9
#
_cell.length_a   1.000
_cell.length_b   1.000
_cell.length_c   1.000
_cell.angle_alpha   90.00
_cell.angle_beta   90.00
_cell.angle_gamma   90.00
#
_symmetry.space_group_name_H-M   'P 1'
#
loop_
_entity.id
_entity.type
_entity.pdbx_description
1 polymer ?
#
loop_
_entity_poly.entity_id
_entity_poly.type
_entity_poly.pdbx_seq_one_letter_code
_entity_poly.pdbx_strand_id
1 'polypeptide(L)'
;MRLDEEYCLSEYVDLGRLGDNEKVHIVRNQVNGVIGVRKYVALDLEEIYLFLKENPNAYIPKIYECIQTDTNLIVIEEYLSGKNLEEMLKEKNFSEKDAADIIICLCNALYPLHHAKMPVICRDLKAENVILTNEEIGR
;
A
#
# COMPACT_ATOMS: atom_id res chain seq x y z
N MET A 1 18.99 -4.04 -14.04
CA MET A 1 18.30 -2.77 -13.73
C MET A 1 18.85 -1.68 -14.65
N ARG A 2 17.97 -0.88 -15.24
CA ARG A 2 18.40 0.20 -16.12
C ARG A 2 18.96 1.38 -15.32
N LEU A 3 19.78 2.20 -15.95
CA LEU A 3 20.42 3.34 -15.30
C LEU A 3 19.41 4.37 -14.79
N ASP A 4 18.34 4.61 -15.54
CA ASP A 4 17.28 5.53 -15.15
C ASP A 4 16.51 5.02 -13.93
N GLU A 5 16.36 3.70 -13.80
CA GLU A 5 15.73 3.08 -12.63
C GLU A 5 16.61 3.22 -11.39
N GLU A 6 17.92 3.02 -11.54
CA GLU A 6 18.88 3.22 -10.45
C GLU A 6 18.88 4.67 -9.99
N TYR A 7 18.83 5.61 -10.92
CA TYR A 7 18.76 7.02 -10.61
C TYR A 7 17.48 7.37 -9.85
N CYS A 8 16.36 6.82 -10.29
CA CYS A 8 15.07 7.01 -9.63
C CYS A 8 15.10 6.52 -8.18
N LEU A 9 15.64 5.33 -7.95
CA LEU A 9 15.77 4.77 -6.60
C LEU A 9 16.70 5.59 -5.72
N SER A 10 17.74 6.20 -6.31
CA SER A 10 18.70 7.01 -5.57
C SER A 10 18.09 8.30 -5.01
N GLU A 11 16.95 8.73 -5.52
CA GLU A 11 16.24 9.90 -5.02
C GLU A 11 15.53 9.65 -3.69
N TYR A 12 15.41 8.39 -3.28
CA TYR A 12 14.73 8.01 -2.05
C TYR A 12 15.74 7.78 -0.91
N VAL A 13 15.53 8.46 0.20
CA VAL A 13 16.33 8.31 1.40
C VAL A 13 15.62 7.35 2.36
N ASP A 14 16.35 6.36 2.85
CA ASP A 14 15.85 5.41 3.84
C ASP A 14 15.74 6.11 5.20
N LEU A 15 14.53 6.13 5.76
CA LEU A 15 14.26 6.73 7.08
C LEU A 15 14.17 5.69 8.19
N GLY A 16 14.25 4.41 7.84
CA GLY A 16 14.24 3.33 8.82
C GLY A 16 13.19 2.27 8.52
N ARG A 17 13.26 1.20 9.30
CA ARG A 17 12.37 0.05 9.15
C ARG A 17 10.96 0.39 9.62
N LEU A 18 9.96 -0.10 8.89
CA LEU A 18 8.56 0.02 9.26
C LEU A 18 8.11 -1.30 9.89
N GLY A 19 7.78 -1.26 11.19
CA GLY A 19 7.37 -2.46 11.91
C GLY A 19 8.50 -3.46 12.11
N ASP A 20 8.15 -4.74 12.15
CA ASP A 20 9.10 -5.82 12.44
C ASP A 20 9.70 -6.46 11.20
N ASN A 21 9.22 -6.11 10.01
CA ASN A 21 9.70 -6.68 8.76
C ASN A 21 10.93 -5.90 8.25
N GLU A 22 12.07 -6.55 8.21
CA GLU A 22 13.33 -5.94 7.76
C GLU A 22 13.32 -5.51 6.29
N LYS A 23 12.39 -6.05 5.50
CA LYS A 23 12.28 -5.75 4.07
C LYS A 23 11.37 -4.57 3.78
N VAL A 24 10.76 -3.97 4.80
CA VAL A 24 9.81 -2.86 4.65
C VAL A 24 10.38 -1.64 5.36
N HIS A 25 10.66 -0.59 4.58
CA HIS A 25 11.26 0.64 5.09
C HIS A 25 10.44 1.86 4.71
N ILE A 26 10.43 2.85 5.58
CA ILE A 26 9.91 4.18 5.26
C ILE A 26 11.00 4.92 4.51
N VAL A 27 10.65 5.56 3.41
CA VAL A 27 11.58 6.33 2.59
C VAL A 27 11.00 7.70 2.28
N ARG A 28 11.87 8.66 1.96
CA ARG A 28 11.45 9.98 1.53
C ARG A 28 12.12 10.32 0.21
N ASN A 29 11.33 10.80 -0.74
CA ASN A 29 11.86 11.32 -1.99
C ASN A 29 12.50 12.68 -1.72
N GLN A 30 13.78 12.83 -2.04
CA GLN A 30 14.54 14.06 -1.80
C GLN A 30 14.10 15.21 -2.70
N VAL A 31 13.55 14.89 -3.87
CA VAL A 31 13.16 15.89 -4.84
C VAL A 31 11.83 16.53 -4.48
N ASN A 32 10.81 15.72 -4.17
CA ASN A 32 9.45 16.23 -3.90
C ASN A 32 9.03 16.14 -2.43
N GLY A 33 9.84 15.51 -1.57
CA GLY A 33 9.54 15.39 -0.15
C GLY A 33 8.48 14.35 0.22
N VAL A 34 7.96 13.61 -0.75
CA VAL A 34 6.91 12.63 -0.51
C VAL A 34 7.45 11.44 0.28
N ILE A 35 6.69 11.05 1.30
CA ILE A 35 7.02 9.88 2.14
C ILE A 35 6.36 8.65 1.54
N GLY A 36 7.12 7.58 1.41
CA GLY A 36 6.62 6.31 0.89
C GLY A 36 7.11 5.14 1.71
N VAL A 37 6.65 3.96 1.32
CA VAL A 37 7.08 2.68 1.89
C VAL A 37 7.75 1.88 0.79
N ARG A 38 9.03 1.51 1.02
CA ARG A 38 9.78 0.66 0.10
C ARG A 38 9.73 -0.77 0.59
N LYS A 39 9.33 -1.68 -0.27
CA LYS A 39 9.31 -3.10 0.05
C LYS A 39 9.81 -3.93 -1.12
N TYR A 40 10.30 -5.13 -0.80
CA TYR A 40 10.79 -6.08 -1.77
C TYR A 40 9.78 -7.23 -1.85
N VAL A 41 9.28 -7.48 -3.04
CA VAL A 41 8.26 -8.52 -3.26
C VAL A 41 8.71 -9.48 -4.36
N ALA A 42 8.01 -10.59 -4.49
CA ALA A 42 8.34 -11.61 -5.48
C ALA A 42 8.13 -11.11 -6.91
N LEU A 43 8.96 -11.56 -7.83
CA LEU A 43 8.89 -11.14 -9.23
C LEU A 43 7.57 -11.48 -9.91
N ASP A 44 6.91 -12.55 -9.49
CA ASP A 44 5.63 -12.96 -10.07
C ASP A 44 4.48 -12.02 -9.76
N LEU A 45 4.69 -11.04 -8.88
CA LEU A 45 3.70 -10.02 -8.55
C LEU A 45 3.79 -8.77 -9.42
N GLU A 46 4.70 -8.74 -10.39
CA GLU A 46 4.94 -7.55 -11.22
C GLU A 46 3.68 -7.06 -11.95
N GLU A 47 2.93 -7.97 -12.56
CA GLU A 47 1.73 -7.58 -13.30
C GLU A 47 0.69 -6.93 -12.39
N ILE A 48 0.56 -7.43 -11.16
CA ILE A 48 -0.39 -6.89 -10.19
C ILE A 48 0.01 -5.47 -9.79
N TYR A 49 1.29 -5.25 -9.48
CA TYR A 49 1.76 -3.93 -9.07
C TYR A 49 1.72 -2.92 -10.21
N LEU A 50 2.03 -3.34 -11.42
CA LEU A 50 1.92 -2.46 -12.59
C LEU A 50 0.45 -2.07 -12.84
N PHE A 51 -0.47 -3.02 -12.68
CA PHE A 51 -1.90 -2.73 -12.78
C PHE A 51 -2.33 -1.71 -11.73
N LEU A 52 -1.90 -1.90 -10.48
CA LEU A 52 -2.25 -0.98 -9.39
C LEU A 52 -1.66 0.42 -9.63
N LYS A 53 -0.46 0.49 -10.19
CA LYS A 53 0.19 1.76 -10.51
C LYS A 53 -0.57 2.52 -11.59
N GLU A 54 -1.07 1.82 -12.61
CA GLU A 54 -1.80 2.42 -13.72
C GLU A 54 -3.26 2.72 -13.41
N ASN A 55 -3.81 2.06 -12.37
CA ASN A 55 -5.22 2.19 -12.00
C ASN A 55 -5.35 2.61 -10.54
N PRO A 56 -5.02 3.87 -10.21
CA PRO A 56 -5.08 4.33 -8.83
C PRO A 56 -6.49 4.28 -8.28
N ASN A 57 -6.59 3.92 -6.99
CA ASN A 57 -7.84 3.79 -6.27
C ASN A 57 -7.70 4.51 -4.93
N ALA A 58 -8.71 5.32 -4.56
CA ALA A 58 -8.66 6.12 -3.35
C ALA A 58 -8.53 5.29 -2.07
N TYR A 59 -8.90 4.02 -2.10
CA TYR A 59 -8.89 3.13 -0.94
C TYR A 59 -7.66 2.23 -0.87
N ILE A 60 -6.76 2.32 -1.84
CA ILE A 60 -5.55 1.50 -1.93
C ILE A 60 -4.34 2.43 -2.02
N PRO A 61 -3.21 2.13 -1.35
CA PRO A 61 -2.02 2.95 -1.46
C PRO A 61 -1.61 3.12 -2.92
N LYS A 62 -1.26 4.34 -3.29
CA LYS A 62 -0.73 4.61 -4.62
C LYS A 62 0.63 3.94 -4.78
N ILE A 63 0.88 3.37 -5.94
CA ILE A 63 2.17 2.78 -6.26
C ILE A 63 2.98 3.85 -6.99
N TYR A 64 4.04 4.33 -6.35
CA TYR A 64 4.91 5.35 -6.96
C TYR A 64 5.93 4.75 -7.90
N GLU A 65 6.56 3.66 -7.49
CA GLU A 65 7.59 2.99 -8.26
C GLU A 65 7.44 1.48 -8.18
N CYS A 66 7.73 0.81 -9.31
CA CYS A 66 7.71 -0.65 -9.40
C CYS A 66 8.86 -1.05 -10.31
N ILE A 67 9.97 -1.49 -9.73
CA ILE A 67 11.23 -1.71 -10.44
C ILE A 67 11.69 -3.15 -10.26
N GLN A 68 11.93 -3.82 -11.37
CA GLN A 68 12.39 -5.21 -11.39
C GLN A 68 13.91 -5.28 -11.20
N THR A 69 14.35 -6.14 -10.30
CA THR A 69 15.75 -6.51 -10.17
C THR A 69 15.93 -7.96 -10.62
N ASP A 70 17.15 -8.49 -10.54
CA ASP A 70 17.41 -9.89 -10.93
C ASP A 70 16.70 -10.90 -10.03
N THR A 71 16.43 -10.53 -8.77
CA THR A 71 15.92 -11.47 -7.76
C THR A 71 14.56 -11.12 -7.22
N ASN A 72 14.14 -9.86 -7.32
CA ASN A 72 12.87 -9.43 -6.74
C ASN A 72 12.34 -8.17 -7.42
N LEU A 73 11.23 -7.67 -6.92
CA LEU A 73 10.60 -6.44 -7.36
C LEU A 73 10.72 -5.42 -6.23
N ILE A 74 11.21 -4.23 -6.53
CA ILE A 74 11.25 -3.12 -5.58
C ILE A 74 10.02 -2.26 -5.80
N VAL A 75 9.19 -2.16 -4.78
CA VAL A 75 7.95 -1.37 -4.82
C VAL A 75 8.06 -0.22 -3.83
N ILE A 76 7.77 1.00 -4.30
CA ILE A 76 7.63 2.15 -3.43
C ILE A 76 6.18 2.61 -3.54
N GLU A 77 5.48 2.59 -2.42
CA GLU A 77 4.07 2.91 -2.37
C GLU A 77 3.78 4.00 -1.35
N GLU A 78 2.59 4.54 -1.40
CA GLU A 78 2.14 5.60 -0.51
C GLU A 78 2.22 5.15 0.95
N TYR A 79 2.77 6.02 1.80
CA TYR A 79 2.74 5.80 3.24
C TYR A 79 1.39 6.28 3.78
N LEU A 80 0.66 5.38 4.41
CA LEU A 80 -0.62 5.69 5.02
C LEU A 80 -0.43 5.89 6.51
N SER A 81 -0.71 7.10 6.99
CA SER A 81 -0.69 7.41 8.42
C SER A 81 -2.04 7.04 9.02
N GLY A 82 -2.00 6.42 10.19
CA GLY A 82 -3.20 5.97 10.88
C GLY A 82 -2.95 4.65 11.57
N LYS A 83 -3.97 4.15 12.23
CA LYS A 83 -3.90 2.86 12.92
C LYS A 83 -4.56 1.80 12.04
N ASN A 84 -4.07 0.57 12.12
CA ASN A 84 -4.76 -0.51 11.45
C ASN A 84 -6.06 -0.86 12.21
N LEU A 85 -6.95 -1.58 11.54
CA LEU A 85 -8.25 -1.91 12.11
C LEU A 85 -8.14 -2.75 13.39
N GLU A 86 -7.16 -3.65 13.45
CA GLU A 86 -6.93 -4.48 14.63
C GLU A 86 -6.63 -3.62 15.86
N GLU A 87 -5.76 -2.61 15.73
CA GLU A 87 -5.44 -1.70 16.80
C GLU A 87 -6.65 -0.88 17.24
N MET A 88 -7.44 -0.42 16.27
CA MET A 88 -8.64 0.38 16.55
C MET A 88 -9.69 -0.44 17.29
N LEU A 89 -9.84 -1.72 16.96
CA LEU A 89 -10.80 -2.61 17.64
C LEU A 89 -10.43 -2.84 19.10
N LYS A 90 -9.14 -2.79 19.43
CA LYS A 90 -8.67 -2.91 20.80
C LYS A 90 -8.90 -1.65 21.62
N GLU A 91 -8.90 -0.48 20.98
CA GLU A 91 -9.00 0.81 21.67
C GLU A 91 -10.42 1.29 21.89
N LYS A 92 -11.34 0.94 21.01
CA LYS A 92 -12.73 1.35 21.13
C LYS A 92 -13.67 0.33 20.50
N ASN A 93 -14.91 0.35 20.96
CA ASN A 93 -15.96 -0.46 20.38
C ASN A 93 -16.53 0.24 19.15
N PHE A 94 -16.71 -0.50 18.08
CA PHE A 94 -17.36 -0.01 16.88
C PHE A 94 -18.85 -0.29 16.93
N SER A 95 -19.64 0.68 16.48
CA SER A 95 -21.07 0.51 16.29
C SER A 95 -21.32 -0.33 15.03
N GLU A 96 -22.56 -0.79 14.85
CA GLU A 96 -22.94 -1.47 13.61
C GLU A 96 -22.75 -0.57 12.40
N LYS A 97 -23.01 0.74 12.57
CA LYS A 97 -22.79 1.72 11.51
C LYS A 97 -21.32 1.83 11.13
N ASP A 98 -20.43 1.88 12.12
CA ASP A 98 -18.99 1.95 11.88
C ASP A 98 -18.51 0.71 11.11
N ALA A 99 -18.98 -0.47 11.53
CA ALA A 99 -18.64 -1.71 10.85
C ALA A 99 -19.16 -1.73 9.41
N ALA A 100 -20.37 -1.27 9.19
CA ALA A 100 -20.97 -1.21 7.85
C ALA A 100 -20.19 -0.24 6.95
N ASP A 101 -19.80 0.92 7.48
CA ASP A 101 -19.03 1.91 6.72
C ASP A 101 -17.68 1.35 6.30
N ILE A 102 -16.99 0.62 7.18
CA ILE A 102 -15.71 -0.02 6.87
C ILE A 102 -15.89 -1.09 5.77
N ILE A 103 -16.92 -1.91 5.89
CA ILE A 103 -17.19 -2.96 4.90
C ILE A 103 -17.50 -2.33 3.53
N ILE A 104 -18.27 -1.25 3.49
CA ILE A 104 -18.58 -0.53 2.25
C ILE A 104 -17.28 0.01 1.61
N CYS A 105 -16.40 0.61 2.41
CA CYS A 105 -15.11 1.08 1.91
C CYS A 105 -14.27 -0.05 1.35
N LEU A 106 -14.22 -1.20 2.02
CA LEU A 106 -13.49 -2.37 1.54
C LEU A 106 -14.07 -2.89 0.21
N CYS A 107 -15.40 -2.94 0.11
CA CYS A 107 -16.06 -3.35 -1.14
C CYS A 107 -15.71 -2.39 -2.28
N ASN A 108 -15.72 -1.09 -2.02
CA ASN A 108 -15.36 -0.08 -3.01
C ASN A 108 -13.90 -0.20 -3.45
N ALA A 109 -13.02 -0.60 -2.54
CA ALA A 109 -11.61 -0.82 -2.86
C ALA A 109 -11.42 -2.07 -3.72
N LEU A 110 -12.11 -3.15 -3.39
CA LEU A 110 -11.91 -4.46 -4.02
C LEU A 110 -12.68 -4.64 -5.33
N TYR A 111 -13.80 -3.94 -5.49
CA TYR A 111 -14.64 -4.09 -6.68
C TYR A 111 -13.86 -3.87 -7.99
N PRO A 112 -13.13 -2.76 -8.17
CA PRO A 112 -12.38 -2.56 -9.41
C PRO A 112 -11.32 -3.65 -9.65
N LEU A 113 -10.74 -4.20 -8.61
CA LEU A 113 -9.72 -5.25 -8.72
C LEU A 113 -10.34 -6.57 -9.14
N HIS A 114 -11.50 -6.92 -8.57
CA HIS A 114 -12.20 -8.17 -8.88
C HIS A 114 -12.84 -8.16 -10.28
N HIS A 115 -13.17 -6.96 -10.78
CA HIS A 115 -13.84 -6.80 -12.07
C HIS A 115 -12.92 -6.27 -13.17
N ALA A 116 -11.61 -6.25 -12.90
CA ALA A 116 -10.63 -5.88 -13.90
C ALA A 116 -10.53 -6.96 -15.00
N LYS A 117 -9.97 -6.58 -16.13
CA LYS A 117 -9.73 -7.51 -17.25
C LYS A 117 -8.88 -8.71 -16.80
N MET A 118 -7.90 -8.46 -15.89
CA MET A 118 -7.16 -9.50 -15.18
C MET A 118 -7.52 -9.36 -13.70
N PRO A 119 -8.50 -10.12 -13.20
CA PRO A 119 -8.95 -9.96 -11.82
C PRO A 119 -7.83 -10.18 -10.80
N VAL A 120 -7.75 -9.27 -9.83
CA VAL A 120 -6.82 -9.35 -8.70
C VAL A 120 -7.62 -9.72 -7.47
N ILE A 121 -7.23 -10.80 -6.80
CA ILE A 121 -7.93 -11.29 -5.62
C ILE A 121 -7.05 -11.05 -4.38
N CYS A 122 -7.62 -10.38 -3.37
CA CYS A 122 -6.93 -10.19 -2.10
C CYS A 122 -7.06 -11.48 -1.28
N ARG A 123 -5.93 -12.16 -1.05
CA ARG A 123 -5.91 -13.43 -0.32
C ARG A 123 -5.63 -13.28 1.15
N ASP A 124 -5.29 -12.08 1.59
CA ASP A 124 -4.84 -11.82 2.97
C ASP A 124 -5.59 -10.65 3.57
N LEU A 125 -6.92 -10.66 3.43
CA LEU A 125 -7.77 -9.61 4.00
C LEU A 125 -8.04 -9.91 5.46
N LYS A 126 -7.44 -9.10 6.33
CA LYS A 126 -7.63 -9.21 7.78
C LYS A 126 -7.47 -7.84 8.41
N ALA A 127 -7.95 -7.70 9.66
CA ALA A 127 -8.00 -6.41 10.35
C ALA A 127 -6.65 -5.69 10.44
N GLU A 128 -5.55 -6.44 10.58
CA GLU A 128 -4.22 -5.83 10.67
C GLU A 128 -3.73 -5.22 9.35
N ASN A 129 -4.35 -5.60 8.22
CA ASN A 129 -4.00 -5.11 6.89
C ASN A 129 -4.92 -3.99 6.40
N VAL A 130 -5.84 -3.52 7.26
CA VAL A 130 -6.74 -2.40 6.96
C VAL A 130 -6.31 -1.21 7.80
N ILE A 131 -5.94 -0.11 7.13
CA ILE A 131 -5.52 1.12 7.80
C ILE A 131 -6.62 2.16 7.70
N LEU A 132 -7.03 2.70 8.85
CA LEU A 132 -8.04 3.75 8.90
C LEU A 132 -7.33 5.10 8.96
N THR A 133 -7.41 5.85 7.87
CA THR A 133 -6.86 7.20 7.81
C THR A 133 -7.81 8.16 8.51
N ASN A 134 -7.32 9.34 8.87
CA ASN A 134 -8.13 10.35 9.53
C ASN A 134 -9.35 10.75 8.70
N GLU A 135 -9.24 10.74 7.39
CA GLU A 135 -10.34 11.07 6.49
C GLU A 135 -11.46 10.04 6.55
N GLU A 136 -11.10 8.76 6.66
CA GLU A 136 -12.07 7.66 6.74
C GLU A 136 -12.75 7.61 8.11
N ILE A 137 -12.01 7.92 9.17
CA ILE A 137 -12.55 7.94 10.53
C ILE A 137 -13.56 9.07 10.71
N GLY A 138 -13.36 10.19 10.01
CA GLY A 138 -14.23 11.35 10.10
C GLY A 138 -15.54 11.24 9.32
N ARG A 139 -15.76 10.15 8.63
CA ARG A 139 -16.94 9.97 7.78
C ARG A 139 -18.11 9.28 8.50
#